data_e31e6f08deb903cde80b6500dfffceba
#
_entry.id   e31e6f08deb903cde80b6500dfffceba
#
_cell.length_a   1.000
_cell.length_b   1.000
_cell.length_c   1.000
_cell.angle_alpha   90.00
_cell.angle_beta   90.00
_cell.angle_gamma   90.00
#
_symmetry.space_group_name_H-M   'P 1'
#
loop_
_entity.id
_entity.type
_entity.pdbx_description
1 polymer ?
#
loop_
_entity_poly.entity_id
_entity_poly.type
_entity_poly.pdbx_seq_one_letter_code
_entity_poly.pdbx_strand_id
1 'polypeptide(L)'
;MERFEARLRAAEPEVRELLDRVPLLPTPPFPPDWLRCEMLERLDVLRHAPLEHAGTVLEVGSGAHAIATIPLAYDVGPEGRVIAGERSRWGKFLAIVAGSGMGDRIHPVACDARRLPLCDNSADLAVCVHGLRSLQGEENSVRIVREMLRAAPRVFLAESLPIARTDAQSAHLAMYDLREDVFLAASGTTDDLRYAPLERLASLVEAAGGMVETMETLEVDLPHFLAHFPRTLVEGIRPRDLRQRLLQRWDEADAMQRRFGEDHPPVGIVVARRR
;
A
#
# COMPACT_ATOMS: atom_id res chain seq x y z
N MET A 1 -18.60 5.13 1.31
CA MET A 1 -18.39 6.01 2.50
C MET A 1 -19.15 5.54 3.74
N GLU A 2 -20.42 5.15 3.66
CA GLU A 2 -21.21 4.70 4.84
C GLU A 2 -20.52 3.59 5.65
N ARG A 3 -19.90 2.60 4.98
CA ARG A 3 -19.14 1.52 5.66
C ARG A 3 -17.90 2.05 6.37
N PHE A 4 -17.15 2.96 5.76
CA PHE A 4 -16.01 3.62 6.43
C PHE A 4 -16.46 4.37 7.68
N GLU A 5 -17.55 5.16 7.59
CA GLU A 5 -18.09 5.88 8.75
C GLU A 5 -18.58 4.92 9.84
N ALA A 6 -19.19 3.80 9.47
CA ALA A 6 -19.61 2.77 10.42
C ALA A 6 -18.40 2.13 11.11
N ARG A 7 -17.37 1.78 10.35
CA ARG A 7 -16.12 1.23 10.90
C ARG A 7 -15.39 2.24 11.78
N LEU A 8 -15.34 3.51 11.37
CA LEU A 8 -14.73 4.57 12.17
C LEU A 8 -15.47 4.79 13.50
N ARG A 9 -16.82 4.74 13.48
CA ARG A 9 -17.61 4.82 14.74
C ARG A 9 -17.39 3.64 15.66
N ALA A 10 -17.14 2.44 15.09
CA ALA A 10 -16.86 1.22 15.85
C ALA A 10 -15.40 1.08 16.29
N ALA A 11 -14.49 1.90 15.74
CA ALA A 11 -13.08 1.86 16.10
C ALA A 11 -12.85 2.32 17.55
N GLU A 12 -11.75 1.87 18.12
CA GLU A 12 -11.30 2.30 19.46
C GLU A 12 -11.12 3.82 19.53
N PRO A 13 -11.39 4.45 20.68
CA PRO A 13 -11.30 5.90 20.83
C PRO A 13 -9.94 6.47 20.38
N GLU A 14 -8.86 5.76 20.69
CA GLU A 14 -7.48 6.14 20.35
C GLU A 14 -7.24 6.13 18.84
N VAL A 15 -7.80 5.14 18.14
CA VAL A 15 -7.75 5.05 16.66
C VAL A 15 -8.53 6.20 16.03
N ARG A 16 -9.70 6.53 16.58
CA ARG A 16 -10.47 7.69 16.11
C ARG A 16 -9.70 8.98 16.28
N GLU A 17 -9.12 9.19 17.47
CA GLU A 17 -8.30 10.37 17.77
C GLU A 17 -7.09 10.46 16.84
N LEU A 18 -6.41 9.34 16.54
CA LEU A 18 -5.34 9.28 15.57
C LEU A 18 -5.80 9.75 14.20
N LEU A 19 -6.90 9.18 13.69
CA LEU A 19 -7.40 9.51 12.35
C LEU A 19 -7.93 10.93 12.26
N ASP A 20 -8.48 11.49 13.35
CA ASP A 20 -8.95 12.88 13.40
C ASP A 20 -7.81 13.90 13.30
N ARG A 21 -6.60 13.55 13.72
CA ARG A 21 -5.39 14.38 13.55
C ARG A 21 -4.85 14.35 12.12
N VAL A 22 -5.22 13.34 11.32
CA VAL A 22 -4.78 13.26 9.91
C VAL A 22 -5.51 14.33 9.11
N PRO A 23 -4.76 15.18 8.37
CA PRO A 23 -5.37 16.26 7.61
C PRO A 23 -6.25 15.72 6.49
N LEU A 24 -7.41 16.36 6.29
CA LEU A 24 -8.24 16.12 5.11
C LEU A 24 -7.51 16.66 3.88
N LEU A 25 -7.29 15.81 2.90
CA LEU A 25 -6.65 16.18 1.63
C LEU A 25 -7.68 16.15 0.51
N PRO A 26 -8.21 17.30 0.10
CA PRO A 26 -9.08 17.34 -1.07
C PRO A 26 -8.25 17.02 -2.33
N THR A 27 -8.36 15.79 -2.78
CA THR A 27 -7.66 15.30 -3.98
C THR A 27 -8.70 14.71 -4.93
N PRO A 28 -9.40 15.53 -5.72
CA PRO A 28 -10.36 14.99 -6.68
C PRO A 28 -9.71 13.94 -7.60
N PRO A 29 -10.39 12.82 -7.90
CA PRO A 29 -11.80 12.54 -7.63
C PRO A 29 -12.10 11.91 -6.25
N PHE A 30 -11.13 11.79 -5.36
CA PHE A 30 -11.30 11.12 -4.07
C PHE A 30 -12.15 11.93 -3.10
N PRO A 31 -12.96 11.27 -2.23
CA PRO A 31 -13.66 11.94 -1.16
C PRO A 31 -12.65 12.54 -0.14
N PRO A 32 -13.00 13.60 0.60
CA PRO A 32 -12.07 14.24 1.54
C PRO A 32 -11.43 13.28 2.55
N ASP A 33 -12.16 12.27 2.99
CA ASP A 33 -11.74 11.28 3.99
C ASP A 33 -10.99 10.07 3.42
N TRP A 34 -10.69 10.05 2.13
CA TRP A 34 -10.05 8.90 1.49
C TRP A 34 -8.76 8.45 2.21
N LEU A 35 -7.95 9.41 2.67
CA LEU A 35 -6.69 9.12 3.34
C LEU A 35 -6.91 8.40 4.69
N ARG A 36 -7.92 8.84 5.45
CA ARG A 36 -8.31 8.20 6.73
C ARG A 36 -8.84 6.78 6.49
N CYS A 37 -9.60 6.59 5.42
CA CYS A 37 -10.11 5.27 5.03
C CYS A 37 -8.96 4.30 4.70
N GLU A 38 -7.99 4.74 3.90
CA GLU A 38 -6.80 3.94 3.58
C GLU A 38 -5.95 3.66 4.83
N MET A 39 -5.82 4.61 5.76
CA MET A 39 -5.12 4.39 7.02
C MET A 39 -5.84 3.39 7.93
N LEU A 40 -7.17 3.42 7.96
CA LEU A 40 -7.95 2.44 8.73
C LEU A 40 -7.73 1.01 8.22
N GLU A 41 -7.67 0.84 6.89
CA GLU A 41 -7.30 -0.44 6.29
C GLU A 41 -5.88 -0.87 6.71
N ARG A 42 -4.89 0.07 6.72
CA ARG A 42 -3.53 -0.25 7.15
C ARG A 42 -3.45 -0.65 8.62
N LEU A 43 -4.26 -0.06 9.48
CA LEU A 43 -4.38 -0.50 10.88
C LEU A 43 -4.91 -1.94 10.96
N ASP A 44 -5.94 -2.30 10.17
CA ASP A 44 -6.44 -3.67 10.13
C ASP A 44 -5.35 -4.66 9.63
N VAL A 45 -4.60 -4.30 8.60
CA VAL A 45 -3.50 -5.11 8.04
C VAL A 45 -2.34 -5.27 9.04
N LEU A 46 -1.93 -4.18 9.69
CA LEU A 46 -0.77 -4.17 10.58
C LEU A 46 -1.00 -4.95 11.88
N ARG A 47 -2.26 -5.20 12.30
CA ARG A 47 -2.59 -6.11 13.41
C ARG A 47 -2.07 -7.54 13.20
N HIS A 48 -1.79 -7.92 11.96
CA HIS A 48 -1.20 -9.21 11.60
C HIS A 48 0.35 -9.16 11.56
N ALA A 49 0.95 -7.99 11.71
CA ALA A 49 2.39 -7.85 11.76
C ALA A 49 2.93 -8.22 13.15
N PRO A 50 4.08 -8.90 13.24
CA PRO A 50 4.69 -9.30 14.53
C PRO A 50 5.38 -8.10 15.21
N LEU A 51 4.59 -7.17 15.74
CA LEU A 51 5.04 -5.90 16.32
C LEU A 51 5.30 -5.96 17.84
N GLU A 52 4.89 -7.03 18.54
CA GLU A 52 4.82 -7.10 20.00
C GLU A 52 6.15 -6.83 20.73
N HIS A 53 7.26 -6.80 20.12
CA HIS A 53 8.56 -6.50 20.74
C HIS A 53 9.46 -5.69 19.81
N ALA A 54 8.88 -5.09 18.76
CA ALA A 54 9.64 -4.30 17.81
C ALA A 54 9.85 -2.88 18.36
N GLY A 55 11.07 -2.58 18.78
CA GLY A 55 11.47 -1.22 19.19
C GLY A 55 11.76 -0.32 17.99
N THR A 56 12.26 -0.89 16.89
CA THR A 56 12.56 -0.18 15.66
C THR A 56 11.99 -0.94 14.47
N VAL A 57 11.12 -0.30 13.70
CA VAL A 57 10.52 -0.88 12.49
C VAL A 57 10.96 -0.09 11.26
N LEU A 58 11.42 -0.80 10.24
CA LEU A 58 11.71 -0.24 8.93
C LEU A 58 10.49 -0.37 8.02
N GLU A 59 9.96 0.72 7.55
CA GLU A 59 8.97 0.73 6.46
C GLU A 59 9.65 0.98 5.13
N VAL A 60 9.42 0.12 4.15
CA VAL A 60 9.94 0.24 2.79
C VAL A 60 8.81 0.63 1.84
N GLY A 61 8.97 1.80 1.20
CA GLY A 61 7.96 2.34 0.30
C GLY A 61 6.86 3.13 1.03
N SER A 62 7.23 4.01 1.96
CA SER A 62 6.30 4.81 2.78
C SER A 62 5.35 5.70 1.96
N GLY A 63 5.70 5.97 0.70
CA GLY A 63 4.88 6.77 -0.20
C GLY A 63 4.74 8.24 0.21
N ALA A 64 4.01 9.01 -0.61
CA ALA A 64 3.86 10.45 -0.41
C ALA A 64 2.90 10.86 0.73
N HIS A 65 2.08 9.94 1.21
CA HIS A 65 0.97 10.24 2.11
C HIS A 65 1.07 9.56 3.48
N ALA A 66 2.19 8.88 3.77
CA ALA A 66 2.43 8.21 5.06
C ALA A 66 1.28 7.26 5.49
N ILE A 67 0.62 6.60 4.51
CA ILE A 67 -0.62 5.84 4.74
C ILE A 67 -0.39 4.67 5.71
N ALA A 68 0.72 3.94 5.56
CA ALA A 68 1.09 2.88 6.49
C ALA A 68 2.02 3.38 7.61
N THR A 69 2.80 4.44 7.36
CA THR A 69 3.76 4.99 8.32
C THR A 69 3.11 5.42 9.63
N ILE A 70 1.98 6.17 9.55
CA ILE A 70 1.28 6.67 10.74
C ILE A 70 0.63 5.54 11.54
N PRO A 71 -0.16 4.61 10.92
CA PRO A 71 -0.60 3.40 11.58
C PRO A 71 0.51 2.60 12.24
N LEU A 72 1.63 2.40 11.53
CA LEU A 72 2.78 1.67 12.04
C LEU A 72 3.40 2.36 13.26
N ALA A 73 3.56 3.69 13.24
CA ALA A 73 4.05 4.45 14.38
C ALA A 73 3.07 4.44 15.58
N TYR A 74 1.78 4.27 15.32
CA TYR A 74 0.78 4.07 16.36
C TYR A 74 0.94 2.68 17.01
N ASP A 75 1.03 1.61 16.20
CA ASP A 75 1.04 0.22 16.67
C ASP A 75 2.36 -0.16 17.40
N VAL A 76 3.51 0.40 16.98
CA VAL A 76 4.79 0.18 17.72
C VAL A 76 4.82 0.89 19.07
N GLY A 77 3.85 1.76 19.38
CA GLY A 77 3.71 2.42 20.67
C GLY A 77 4.67 3.60 20.91
N PRO A 78 4.59 4.22 22.11
CA PRO A 78 5.27 5.47 22.39
C PRO A 78 6.80 5.37 22.42
N GLU A 79 7.36 4.25 22.77
CA GLU A 79 8.82 4.02 22.82
C GLU A 79 9.38 3.49 21.49
N GLY A 80 8.49 3.08 20.57
CA GLY A 80 8.86 2.53 19.27
C GLY A 80 9.24 3.62 18.26
N ARG A 81 10.00 3.21 17.23
CA ARG A 81 10.47 4.08 16.14
C ARG A 81 10.19 3.47 14.79
N VAL A 82 9.83 4.31 13.83
CA VAL A 82 9.64 3.93 12.44
C VAL A 82 10.68 4.63 11.58
N ILE A 83 11.51 3.86 10.90
CA ILE A 83 12.39 4.35 9.83
C ILE A 83 11.56 4.28 8.54
N ALA A 84 11.13 5.41 8.01
CA ALA A 84 10.31 5.50 6.82
C ALA A 84 11.17 5.67 5.56
N GLY A 85 11.33 4.60 4.77
CA GLY A 85 12.15 4.55 3.58
C GLY A 85 11.37 4.92 2.31
N GLU A 86 11.75 6.01 1.63
CA GLU A 86 11.15 6.44 0.36
C GLU A 86 12.20 7.15 -0.51
N ARG A 87 12.06 7.02 -1.84
CA ARG A 87 13.01 7.65 -2.77
C ARG A 87 12.82 9.16 -2.89
N SER A 88 11.57 9.60 -2.91
CA SER A 88 11.18 10.99 -3.16
C SER A 88 9.77 11.26 -2.60
N ARG A 89 9.25 12.48 -2.83
CA ARG A 89 7.88 12.88 -2.46
C ARG A 89 7.69 13.27 -0.99
N TRP A 90 8.73 13.75 -0.34
CA TRP A 90 8.72 14.10 1.09
C TRP A 90 7.83 15.26 1.48
N GLY A 91 7.49 16.19 0.58
CA GLY A 91 6.74 17.40 0.94
C GLY A 91 5.40 17.12 1.60
N LYS A 92 4.54 16.30 0.96
CA LYS A 92 3.26 15.88 1.53
C LYS A 92 3.43 14.96 2.74
N PHE A 93 4.37 14.01 2.63
CA PHE A 93 4.70 13.08 3.71
C PHE A 93 4.98 13.82 5.02
N LEU A 94 5.93 14.77 5.00
CA LEU A 94 6.33 15.52 6.20
C LEU A 94 5.17 16.36 6.77
N ALA A 95 4.33 16.96 5.90
CA ALA A 95 3.18 17.73 6.35
C ALA A 95 2.14 16.84 7.07
N ILE A 96 1.89 15.63 6.56
CA ILE A 96 0.95 14.67 7.16
C ILE A 96 1.51 14.14 8.48
N VAL A 97 2.79 13.75 8.51
CA VAL A 97 3.47 13.29 9.73
C VAL A 97 3.45 14.36 10.81
N ALA A 98 3.76 15.63 10.48
CA ALA A 98 3.69 16.73 11.43
C ALA A 98 2.27 16.92 11.98
N GLY A 99 1.25 16.84 11.12
CA GLY A 99 -0.16 16.97 11.53
C GLY A 99 -0.65 15.83 12.43
N SER A 100 -0.10 14.63 12.28
CA SER A 100 -0.52 13.45 13.06
C SER A 100 -0.07 13.44 14.52
N GLY A 101 0.92 14.28 14.87
CA GLY A 101 1.54 14.26 16.19
C GLY A 101 2.51 13.09 16.44
N MET A 102 2.91 12.35 15.36
CA MET A 102 3.80 11.20 15.43
C MET A 102 5.25 11.52 14.99
N GLY A 103 5.55 12.81 14.75
CA GLY A 103 6.83 13.24 14.15
C GLY A 103 8.09 12.79 14.91
N ASP A 104 8.02 12.73 16.23
CA ASP A 104 9.18 12.35 17.07
C ASP A 104 9.56 10.85 16.94
N ARG A 105 8.64 10.03 16.43
CA ARG A 105 8.83 8.59 16.28
C ARG A 105 9.08 8.14 14.85
N ILE A 106 8.85 9.03 13.88
CA ILE A 106 8.99 8.74 12.45
C ILE A 106 10.25 9.40 11.91
N HIS A 107 11.18 8.58 11.42
CA HIS A 107 12.47 9.00 10.89
C HIS A 107 12.52 8.79 9.37
N PRO A 108 12.24 9.82 8.55
CA PRO A 108 12.26 9.70 7.10
C PRO A 108 13.69 9.52 6.57
N VAL A 109 13.89 8.54 5.70
CA VAL A 109 15.17 8.24 5.04
C VAL A 109 14.99 8.20 3.53
N ALA A 110 15.64 9.11 2.83
CA ALA A 110 15.66 9.10 1.37
C ALA A 110 16.56 7.97 0.88
N CYS A 111 15.95 6.93 0.26
CA CYS A 111 16.69 5.75 -0.15
C CYS A 111 16.10 5.06 -1.38
N ASP A 112 16.95 4.29 -2.04
CA ASP A 112 16.51 3.24 -2.97
C ASP A 112 16.33 1.94 -2.18
N ALA A 113 15.11 1.40 -2.20
CA ALA A 113 14.78 0.17 -1.48
C ALA A 113 15.62 -1.05 -1.93
N ARG A 114 16.19 -1.00 -3.13
CA ARG A 114 17.12 -2.03 -3.65
C ARG A 114 18.51 -1.98 -3.01
N ARG A 115 18.81 -0.90 -2.27
CA ARG A 115 20.07 -0.68 -1.57
C ARG A 115 19.82 0.27 -0.39
N LEU A 116 19.35 -0.27 0.71
CA LEU A 116 19.04 0.50 1.91
C LEU A 116 20.32 1.04 2.56
N PRO A 117 20.37 2.34 2.92
CA PRO A 117 21.51 2.94 3.61
C PRO A 117 21.48 2.63 5.12
N LEU A 118 21.23 1.38 5.46
CA LEU A 118 21.08 0.90 6.82
C LEU A 118 22.07 -0.24 7.06
N CYS A 119 22.54 -0.38 8.30
CA CYS A 119 23.36 -1.52 8.70
C CYS A 119 22.53 -2.80 8.78
N ASP A 120 23.21 -3.96 8.76
CA ASP A 120 22.56 -5.24 9.01
C ASP A 120 21.94 -5.24 10.41
N ASN A 121 20.74 -5.78 10.53
CA ASN A 121 19.97 -5.85 11.79
C ASN A 121 19.79 -4.50 12.49
N SER A 122 19.59 -3.43 11.72
CA SER A 122 19.32 -2.08 12.26
C SER A 122 17.86 -1.84 12.63
N ALA A 123 16.99 -2.80 12.30
CA ALA A 123 15.58 -2.82 12.70
C ALA A 123 15.19 -4.21 13.20
N ASP A 124 14.13 -4.29 14.00
CA ASP A 124 13.58 -5.54 14.52
C ASP A 124 12.64 -6.20 13.51
N LEU A 125 11.94 -5.39 12.73
CA LEU A 125 11.03 -5.80 11.69
C LEU A 125 11.15 -4.87 10.48
N ALA A 126 11.14 -5.42 9.27
CA ALA A 126 10.97 -4.65 8.03
C ALA A 126 9.58 -4.89 7.45
N VAL A 127 8.87 -3.82 7.13
CA VAL A 127 7.47 -3.82 6.68
C VAL A 127 7.38 -3.22 5.28
N CYS A 128 6.59 -3.84 4.41
CA CYS A 128 6.20 -3.27 3.13
C CYS A 128 4.71 -3.55 2.89
N VAL A 129 3.88 -2.52 2.93
CA VAL A 129 2.44 -2.62 2.72
C VAL A 129 2.06 -1.88 1.44
N HIS A 130 1.53 -2.62 0.46
CA HIS A 130 1.18 -2.14 -0.88
C HIS A 130 2.29 -1.38 -1.62
N GLY A 131 3.55 -1.69 -1.28
CA GLY A 131 4.73 -1.03 -1.83
C GLY A 131 5.42 -1.80 -2.94
N LEU A 132 5.42 -3.14 -2.90
CA LEU A 132 6.16 -3.98 -3.86
C LEU A 132 5.66 -3.83 -5.29
N ARG A 133 4.36 -3.66 -5.48
CA ARG A 133 3.75 -3.48 -6.81
C ARG A 133 4.26 -2.23 -7.56
N SER A 134 4.73 -1.22 -6.84
CA SER A 134 5.27 0.01 -7.42
C SER A 134 6.72 -0.12 -7.89
N LEU A 135 7.31 -1.30 -7.75
CA LEU A 135 8.72 -1.56 -8.00
C LEU A 135 8.84 -2.41 -9.26
N GLN A 136 9.40 -1.83 -10.31
CA GLN A 136 9.51 -2.47 -11.61
C GLN A 136 10.42 -3.70 -11.57
N GLY A 137 9.88 -4.83 -12.03
CA GLY A 137 10.59 -6.08 -12.28
C GLY A 137 10.74 -6.99 -11.06
N GLU A 138 10.56 -8.29 -11.31
CA GLU A 138 10.69 -9.33 -10.30
C GLU A 138 12.07 -9.31 -9.63
N GLU A 139 13.13 -9.12 -10.41
CA GLU A 139 14.50 -9.03 -9.89
C GLU A 139 14.64 -7.89 -8.87
N ASN A 140 14.02 -6.74 -9.13
CA ASN A 140 14.00 -5.62 -8.20
C ASN A 140 13.26 -5.98 -6.92
N SER A 141 12.11 -6.64 -7.02
CA SER A 141 11.33 -7.06 -5.84
C SER A 141 12.10 -8.05 -4.97
N VAL A 142 12.77 -9.04 -5.58
CA VAL A 142 13.66 -9.97 -4.87
C VAL A 142 14.82 -9.22 -4.19
N ARG A 143 15.43 -8.24 -4.85
CA ARG A 143 16.51 -7.42 -4.26
C ARG A 143 16.03 -6.62 -3.07
N ILE A 144 14.84 -6.04 -3.14
CA ILE A 144 14.24 -5.29 -2.06
C ILE A 144 13.95 -6.17 -0.85
N VAL A 145 13.30 -7.33 -1.07
CA VAL A 145 13.04 -8.28 0.01
C VAL A 145 14.37 -8.77 0.64
N ARG A 146 15.42 -8.95 -0.16
CA ARG A 146 16.76 -9.29 0.35
C ARG A 146 17.35 -8.18 1.22
N GLU A 147 17.22 -6.92 0.81
CA GLU A 147 17.65 -5.78 1.62
C GLU A 147 16.81 -5.63 2.90
N MET A 148 15.51 -5.89 2.85
CA MET A 148 14.67 -5.95 4.05
C MET A 148 15.14 -7.03 5.02
N LEU A 149 15.40 -8.25 4.51
CA LEU A 149 15.93 -9.37 5.31
C LEU A 149 17.35 -9.12 5.82
N ARG A 150 18.15 -8.27 5.18
CA ARG A 150 19.44 -7.84 5.67
C ARG A 150 19.31 -6.83 6.83
N ALA A 151 18.41 -5.85 6.66
CA ALA A 151 18.21 -4.78 7.63
C ALA A 151 17.45 -5.24 8.89
N ALA A 152 16.61 -6.28 8.77
CA ALA A 152 15.82 -6.82 9.87
C ALA A 152 15.79 -8.36 9.86
N PRO A 153 15.69 -9.04 11.02
CA PRO A 153 15.61 -10.49 11.10
C PRO A 153 14.26 -11.04 10.60
N ARG A 154 13.18 -10.22 10.63
CA ARG A 154 11.85 -10.57 10.17
C ARG A 154 11.32 -9.54 9.17
N VAL A 155 10.47 -10.00 8.27
CA VAL A 155 9.84 -9.18 7.23
C VAL A 155 8.34 -9.44 7.23
N PHE A 156 7.57 -8.37 7.08
CA PHE A 156 6.13 -8.38 6.88
C PHE A 156 5.82 -7.76 5.52
N LEU A 157 5.16 -8.53 4.66
CA LEU A 157 4.70 -8.08 3.34
C LEU A 157 3.18 -8.17 3.28
N ALA A 158 2.54 -7.12 2.78
CA ALA A 158 1.10 -7.12 2.54
C ALA A 158 0.80 -6.46 1.19
N GLU A 159 0.03 -7.12 0.35
CA GLU A 159 -0.37 -6.62 -0.98
C GLU A 159 -1.81 -7.02 -1.30
N SER A 160 -2.52 -6.15 -2.03
CA SER A 160 -3.85 -6.49 -2.56
C SER A 160 -3.75 -7.66 -3.53
N LEU A 161 -4.67 -8.62 -3.42
CA LEU A 161 -4.73 -9.80 -4.27
C LEU A 161 -5.61 -9.58 -5.51
N PRO A 162 -5.35 -10.25 -6.65
CA PRO A 162 -6.19 -10.19 -7.84
C PRO A 162 -7.44 -11.09 -7.68
N ILE A 163 -8.13 -10.95 -6.57
CA ILE A 163 -9.29 -11.76 -6.21
C ILE A 163 -10.48 -10.84 -5.98
N ALA A 164 -11.60 -11.11 -6.64
CA ALA A 164 -12.87 -10.46 -6.37
C ALA A 164 -13.87 -11.48 -5.84
N ARG A 165 -14.53 -11.19 -4.73
CA ARG A 165 -15.61 -11.98 -4.13
C ARG A 165 -16.94 -11.26 -4.21
N THR A 166 -16.92 -9.97 -4.57
CA THR A 166 -18.08 -9.11 -4.73
C THR A 166 -18.02 -8.37 -6.06
N ASP A 167 -19.17 -7.86 -6.53
CA ASP A 167 -19.23 -7.01 -7.72
C ASP A 167 -18.46 -5.71 -7.51
N ALA A 168 -18.44 -5.17 -6.30
CA ALA A 168 -17.68 -3.95 -5.98
C ALA A 168 -16.16 -4.18 -6.04
N GLN A 169 -15.67 -5.33 -5.59
CA GLN A 169 -14.27 -5.74 -5.77
C GLN A 169 -13.94 -5.98 -7.24
N SER A 170 -14.87 -6.58 -8.01
CA SER A 170 -14.71 -6.75 -9.46
C SER A 170 -14.60 -5.41 -10.18
N ALA A 171 -15.42 -4.43 -9.79
CA ALA A 171 -15.38 -3.08 -10.33
C ALA A 171 -14.04 -2.37 -10.02
N HIS A 172 -13.52 -2.55 -8.79
CA HIS A 172 -12.19 -2.06 -8.42
C HIS A 172 -11.09 -2.68 -9.28
N LEU A 173 -11.05 -4.02 -9.40
CA LEU A 173 -10.03 -4.72 -10.19
C LEU A 173 -10.08 -4.33 -11.67
N ALA A 174 -11.27 -4.19 -12.25
CA ALA A 174 -11.42 -3.76 -13.63
C ALA A 174 -10.82 -2.36 -13.89
N MET A 175 -11.05 -1.41 -12.96
CA MET A 175 -10.48 -0.06 -13.05
C MET A 175 -8.97 -0.08 -12.81
N TYR A 176 -8.49 -0.87 -11.86
CA TYR A 176 -7.07 -1.03 -11.57
C TYR A 176 -6.30 -1.58 -12.78
N ASP A 177 -6.76 -2.68 -13.36
CA ASP A 177 -6.12 -3.29 -14.54
C ASP A 177 -6.10 -2.34 -15.74
N LEU A 178 -7.19 -1.61 -15.94
CA LEU A 178 -7.24 -0.59 -16.97
C LEU A 178 -6.24 0.54 -16.70
N ARG A 179 -6.11 1.01 -15.46
CA ARG A 179 -5.14 2.04 -15.09
C ARG A 179 -3.72 1.61 -15.45
N GLU A 180 -3.35 0.37 -15.13
CA GLU A 180 -2.01 -0.16 -15.43
C GLU A 180 -1.76 -0.23 -16.95
N ASP A 181 -2.78 -0.65 -17.73
CA ASP A 181 -2.68 -0.65 -19.20
C ASP A 181 -2.53 0.76 -19.78
N VAL A 182 -3.23 1.74 -19.21
CA VAL A 182 -3.13 3.15 -19.62
C VAL A 182 -1.75 3.73 -19.28
N PHE A 183 -1.21 3.44 -18.09
CA PHE A 183 0.13 3.89 -17.72
C PHE A 183 1.21 3.24 -18.58
N LEU A 184 1.09 1.95 -18.87
CA LEU A 184 1.97 1.27 -19.83
C LEU A 184 1.92 1.93 -21.21
N ALA A 185 0.72 2.22 -21.73
CA ALA A 185 0.54 2.85 -23.03
C ALA A 185 1.08 4.30 -23.07
N ALA A 186 1.01 5.04 -21.96
CA ALA A 186 1.44 6.43 -21.86
C ALA A 186 2.94 6.59 -21.62
N SER A 187 3.54 5.73 -20.79
CA SER A 187 4.92 5.87 -20.31
C SER A 187 5.86 4.74 -20.76
N GLY A 188 5.32 3.64 -21.29
CA GLY A 188 6.07 2.41 -21.54
C GLY A 188 6.45 1.64 -20.28
N THR A 189 5.92 2.05 -19.11
CA THR A 189 6.19 1.42 -17.82
C THR A 189 4.90 1.04 -17.14
N THR A 190 4.85 -0.13 -16.53
CA THR A 190 3.77 -0.60 -15.67
C THR A 190 4.36 -1.13 -14.39
N ASP A 191 3.54 -1.26 -13.35
CA ASP A 191 3.90 -2.03 -12.17
C ASP A 191 4.00 -3.51 -12.57
N ASP A 192 5.23 -4.05 -12.64
CA ASP A 192 5.46 -5.43 -13.09
C ASP A 192 4.82 -6.48 -12.15
N LEU A 193 4.52 -6.07 -10.94
CA LEU A 193 3.85 -6.93 -9.98
C LEU A 193 2.37 -6.65 -9.87
N ARG A 194 1.71 -5.89 -10.70
CA ARG A 194 0.26 -5.66 -10.60
C ARG A 194 -0.32 -6.35 -9.33
N TYR A 195 -1.53 -6.50 -9.08
CA TYR A 195 -1.97 -7.38 -7.99
C TYR A 195 -1.51 -8.80 -8.25
N ALA A 196 -0.61 -9.32 -7.41
CA ALA A 196 -0.02 -10.64 -7.56
C ALA A 196 -0.69 -11.66 -6.63
N PRO A 197 -0.80 -12.94 -7.02
CA PRO A 197 -1.25 -14.00 -6.12
C PRO A 197 -0.38 -14.11 -4.87
N LEU A 198 -0.96 -14.56 -3.76
CA LEU A 198 -0.27 -14.69 -2.47
C LEU A 198 0.99 -15.57 -2.56
N GLU A 199 0.92 -16.65 -3.33
CA GLU A 199 2.04 -17.56 -3.58
C GLU A 199 3.22 -16.86 -4.26
N ARG A 200 2.94 -15.81 -5.04
CA ARG A 200 3.99 -15.02 -5.67
C ARG A 200 4.77 -14.21 -4.64
N LEU A 201 4.09 -13.62 -3.64
CA LEU A 201 4.77 -12.91 -2.55
C LEU A 201 5.67 -13.85 -1.76
N ALA A 202 5.19 -15.06 -1.46
CA ALA A 202 6.00 -16.09 -0.80
C ALA A 202 7.24 -16.47 -1.64
N SER A 203 7.07 -16.68 -2.94
CA SER A 203 8.17 -17.00 -3.86
C SER A 203 9.24 -15.90 -3.92
N LEU A 204 8.85 -14.61 -3.82
CA LEU A 204 9.81 -13.49 -3.73
C LEU A 204 10.66 -13.56 -2.47
N VAL A 205 10.04 -13.91 -1.33
CA VAL A 205 10.75 -14.12 -0.05
C VAL A 205 11.76 -15.25 -0.16
N GLU A 206 11.36 -16.40 -0.70
CA GLU A 206 12.24 -17.57 -0.87
C GLU A 206 13.39 -17.27 -1.82
N ALA A 207 13.13 -16.61 -2.95
CA ALA A 207 14.16 -16.17 -3.90
C ALA A 207 15.13 -15.14 -3.30
N ALA A 208 14.67 -14.34 -2.32
CA ALA A 208 15.51 -13.42 -1.57
C ALA A 208 16.37 -14.10 -0.49
N GLY A 209 16.17 -15.41 -0.24
CA GLY A 209 16.87 -16.17 0.79
C GLY A 209 16.17 -16.20 2.15
N GLY A 210 14.91 -15.77 2.20
CA GLY A 210 14.07 -15.83 3.40
C GLY A 210 13.41 -17.19 3.59
N MET A 211 12.76 -17.35 4.71
CA MET A 211 11.88 -18.46 5.05
C MET A 211 10.51 -17.92 5.46
N VAL A 212 9.47 -18.32 4.77
CA VAL A 212 8.09 -17.95 5.08
C VAL A 212 7.68 -18.63 6.40
N GLU A 213 7.14 -17.86 7.33
CA GLU A 213 6.59 -18.32 8.60
C GLU A 213 5.06 -18.46 8.53
N THR A 214 4.38 -17.44 7.97
CA THR A 214 2.94 -17.45 7.79
C THR A 214 2.55 -16.87 6.45
N MET A 215 1.44 -17.35 5.91
CA MET A 215 0.74 -16.82 4.75
C MET A 215 -0.74 -16.78 5.06
N GLU A 216 -1.38 -15.65 4.85
CA GLU A 216 -2.82 -15.51 5.08
C GLU A 216 -3.48 -14.54 4.10
N THR A 217 -4.79 -14.62 3.99
CA THR A 217 -5.62 -13.70 3.23
C THR A 217 -6.56 -13.00 4.18
N LEU A 218 -6.50 -11.66 4.21
CA LEU A 218 -7.36 -10.81 5.00
C LEU A 218 -8.47 -10.22 4.12
N GLU A 219 -9.72 -10.39 4.56
CA GLU A 219 -10.85 -9.67 3.97
C GLU A 219 -10.95 -8.26 4.55
N VAL A 220 -11.03 -7.28 3.67
CA VAL A 220 -11.12 -5.87 4.05
C VAL A 220 -12.50 -5.33 3.68
N ASP A 221 -13.30 -5.00 4.69
CA ASP A 221 -14.64 -4.42 4.51
C ASP A 221 -14.57 -2.87 4.51
N LEU A 222 -13.84 -2.33 3.54
CA LEU A 222 -13.68 -0.90 3.33
C LEU A 222 -13.68 -0.57 1.84
N PRO A 223 -14.11 0.64 1.45
CA PRO A 223 -13.90 1.12 0.08
C PRO A 223 -12.42 1.34 -0.19
N HIS A 224 -12.01 1.23 -1.45
CA HIS A 224 -10.63 1.45 -1.88
C HIS A 224 -10.57 2.41 -3.06
N PHE A 225 -9.88 3.53 -2.90
CA PHE A 225 -9.90 4.65 -3.86
C PHE A 225 -8.70 4.69 -4.82
N LEU A 226 -7.65 3.92 -4.55
CA LEU A 226 -6.37 4.07 -5.25
C LEU A 226 -6.34 3.54 -6.69
N ALA A 227 -7.41 2.89 -7.17
CA ALA A 227 -7.55 2.50 -8.58
C ALA A 227 -7.97 3.65 -9.49
N HIS A 228 -8.58 4.70 -8.96
CA HIS A 228 -9.08 5.82 -9.75
C HIS A 228 -7.99 6.59 -10.50
N PHE A 229 -8.30 6.94 -11.73
CA PHE A 229 -7.49 7.85 -12.54
C PHE A 229 -8.41 8.64 -13.51
N PRO A 230 -8.00 9.84 -13.94
CA PRO A 230 -8.86 10.66 -14.80
C PRO A 230 -8.95 10.11 -16.22
N ARG A 231 -10.14 10.12 -16.81
CA ARG A 231 -10.43 9.72 -18.21
C ARG A 231 -9.53 10.42 -19.24
N THR A 232 -9.12 11.65 -18.94
CA THR A 232 -8.23 12.46 -19.79
C THR A 232 -6.87 11.80 -20.05
N LEU A 233 -6.38 10.91 -19.14
CA LEU A 233 -5.18 10.13 -19.42
C LEU A 233 -5.39 9.14 -20.58
N VAL A 234 -6.57 8.52 -20.65
CA VAL A 234 -6.93 7.62 -21.77
C VAL A 234 -7.05 8.41 -23.06
N GLU A 235 -7.69 9.58 -23.01
CA GLU A 235 -7.85 10.48 -24.15
C GLU A 235 -6.51 10.95 -24.72
N GLY A 236 -5.47 11.03 -23.88
CA GLY A 236 -4.10 11.39 -24.28
C GLY A 236 -3.33 10.30 -25.03
N ILE A 237 -3.81 9.05 -25.06
CA ILE A 237 -3.13 7.94 -25.75
C ILE A 237 -3.10 8.19 -27.25
N ARG A 238 -1.90 8.17 -27.85
CA ARG A 238 -1.69 8.55 -29.26
C ARG A 238 -2.25 7.55 -30.28
N PRO A 239 -2.01 6.19 -30.20
CA PRO A 239 -2.57 5.26 -31.15
C PRO A 239 -4.10 5.24 -31.07
N ARG A 240 -4.78 5.64 -32.15
CA ARG A 240 -6.25 5.83 -32.18
C ARG A 240 -7.01 4.57 -31.79
N ASP A 241 -6.63 3.43 -32.37
CA ASP A 241 -7.34 2.17 -32.12
C ASP A 241 -7.14 1.69 -30.69
N LEU A 242 -5.93 1.85 -30.13
CA LEU A 242 -5.66 1.54 -28.73
C LEU A 242 -6.47 2.47 -27.81
N ARG A 243 -6.45 3.77 -28.07
CA ARG A 243 -7.24 4.74 -27.31
C ARG A 243 -8.73 4.39 -27.30
N GLN A 244 -9.32 4.03 -28.47
CA GLN A 244 -10.74 3.65 -28.53
C GLN A 244 -11.06 2.43 -27.67
N ARG A 245 -10.23 1.38 -27.71
CA ARG A 245 -10.40 0.20 -26.84
C ARG A 245 -10.27 0.55 -25.35
N LEU A 246 -9.30 1.38 -24.98
CA LEU A 246 -9.13 1.79 -23.60
C LEU A 246 -10.27 2.71 -23.11
N LEU A 247 -10.81 3.57 -23.96
CA LEU A 247 -11.99 4.38 -23.64
C LEU A 247 -13.22 3.53 -23.41
N GLN A 248 -13.47 2.52 -24.24
CA GLN A 248 -14.57 1.59 -24.04
C GLN A 248 -14.43 0.87 -22.69
N ARG A 249 -13.25 0.35 -22.37
CA ARG A 249 -12.98 -0.30 -21.07
C ARG A 249 -13.15 0.68 -19.91
N TRP A 250 -12.78 1.95 -20.10
CA TRP A 250 -12.97 2.97 -19.07
C TRP A 250 -14.45 3.21 -18.80
N ASP A 251 -15.27 3.35 -19.86
CA ASP A 251 -16.70 3.53 -19.74
C ASP A 251 -17.39 2.31 -19.07
N GLU A 252 -16.94 1.09 -19.38
CA GLU A 252 -17.39 -0.16 -18.73
C GLU A 252 -17.02 -0.22 -17.24
N ALA A 253 -15.77 0.06 -16.90
CA ALA A 253 -15.28 0.04 -15.50
C ALA A 253 -15.94 1.14 -14.65
N ASP A 254 -16.09 2.34 -15.19
CA ASP A 254 -16.79 3.45 -14.54
C ASP A 254 -18.28 3.14 -14.31
N ALA A 255 -18.94 2.48 -15.27
CA ALA A 255 -20.32 2.03 -15.11
C ALA A 255 -20.45 0.95 -14.01
N MET A 256 -19.49 0.04 -13.90
CA MET A 256 -19.44 -0.94 -12.82
C MET A 256 -19.27 -0.25 -11.45
N GLN A 257 -18.34 0.70 -11.34
CA GLN A 257 -18.10 1.44 -10.09
C GLN A 257 -19.33 2.27 -9.68
N ARG A 258 -20.01 2.92 -10.62
CA ARG A 258 -21.26 3.65 -10.32
C ARG A 258 -22.38 2.74 -9.84
N ARG A 259 -22.43 1.51 -10.35
CA ARG A 259 -23.50 0.55 -10.01
C ARG A 259 -23.23 -0.17 -8.70
N PHE A 260 -22.02 -0.62 -8.48
CA PHE A 260 -21.67 -1.53 -7.38
C PHE A 260 -20.83 -0.87 -6.29
N GLY A 261 -20.29 0.33 -6.55
CA GLY A 261 -19.25 0.92 -5.74
C GLY A 261 -17.88 0.31 -6.02
N GLU A 262 -16.95 0.57 -5.14
CA GLU A 262 -15.61 -0.04 -5.18
C GLU A 262 -15.19 -0.42 -3.78
N ASP A 263 -14.73 -1.66 -3.64
CA ASP A 263 -14.28 -2.24 -2.40
C ASP A 263 -12.84 -2.69 -2.49
N HIS A 264 -12.19 -2.72 -1.35
CA HIS A 264 -10.86 -3.26 -1.23
C HIS A 264 -10.87 -4.75 -1.61
N PRO A 265 -10.04 -5.20 -2.56
CA PRO A 265 -9.83 -6.62 -2.77
C PRO A 265 -9.18 -7.25 -1.53
N PRO A 266 -9.26 -8.57 -1.32
CA PRO A 266 -8.55 -9.23 -0.24
C PRO A 266 -7.06 -8.89 -0.24
N VAL A 267 -6.46 -8.79 0.95
CA VAL A 267 -5.04 -8.53 1.15
C VAL A 267 -4.32 -9.82 1.46
N GLY A 268 -3.29 -10.13 0.68
CA GLY A 268 -2.37 -11.23 0.97
C GLY A 268 -1.27 -10.75 1.92
N ILE A 269 -1.04 -11.51 2.99
CA ILE A 269 -0.05 -11.22 4.02
C ILE A 269 0.97 -12.36 4.05
N VAL A 270 2.25 -11.99 4.09
CA VAL A 270 3.37 -12.91 4.27
C VAL A 270 4.26 -12.41 5.40
N VAL A 271 4.43 -13.22 6.43
CA VAL A 271 5.47 -13.03 7.46
C VAL A 271 6.60 -13.99 7.19
N ALA A 272 7.81 -13.47 7.21
CA ALA A 272 9.00 -14.27 6.92
C ALA A 272 10.17 -13.86 7.81
N ARG A 273 11.15 -14.75 7.90
CA ARG A 273 12.42 -14.49 8.60
C ARG A 273 13.61 -14.78 7.71
N ARG A 274 14.74 -14.22 8.08
CA ARG A 274 16.01 -14.58 7.48
C ARG A 274 16.38 -16.02 7.85
N ARG A 275 16.95 -16.78 6.91
CA ARG A 275 17.50 -18.12 7.14
C ARG A 275 18.74 -18.08 8.02
#